data_27e97df9d3866e911c3672105c979f2b
#
_entry.id   27e97df9d3866e911c3672105c979f2b
#
_cell.length_a   1.000
_cell.length_b   1.000
_cell.length_c   1.000
_cell.angle_alpha   90.00
_cell.angle_beta   90.00
_cell.angle_gamma   90.00
#
_symmetry.space_group_name_H-M   'P 1'
#
loop_
_entity.id
_entity.type
_entity.pdbx_description
1 polymer ?
#
loop_
_entity_poly.entity_id
_entity_poly.type
_entity_poly.pdbx_seq_one_letter_code
_entity_poly.pdbx_strand_id
1 'polypeptide(L)'
;LRAMRACSHPWGIYIQADEVLHERGGPELVAAMAAVDADPRVEALLVKYLHFYGDFNTIASNRRWYRREIRAIRLDPALDIRPYKGAQGFRVGPDNRKTRARLTTAEMFHYGWARPAAALRAKIVTNRTIYPWSAEREAKRPLLPWIPGLKPFTGTHPAVAQSYIAERATDPERVVEPPHFELEHLRFYASDVIERLTGVRLWEYRNYRLV
;
A
#
# COMPACT_ATOMS: atom_id res chain seq x y z
N LEU A 1 -5.47 2.88 -17.56
CA LEU A 1 -6.67 3.31 -18.27
C LEU A 1 -7.24 2.21 -19.18
N ARG A 2 -6.39 1.47 -19.95
CA ARG A 2 -6.87 0.38 -20.84
C ARG A 2 -7.60 -0.71 -20.04
N ALA A 3 -7.03 -1.19 -18.94
CA ALA A 3 -7.65 -2.20 -18.09
C ALA A 3 -9.01 -1.72 -17.52
N MET A 4 -9.10 -0.46 -17.08
CA MET A 4 -10.38 0.09 -16.59
C MET A 4 -11.47 0.09 -17.67
N ARG A 5 -11.09 0.41 -18.92
CA ARG A 5 -12.03 0.41 -20.07
C ARG A 5 -12.48 -0.98 -20.49
N ALA A 6 -11.72 -2.01 -20.15
CA ALA A 6 -12.06 -3.41 -20.45
C ALA A 6 -12.96 -4.04 -19.37
N CYS A 7 -13.18 -3.37 -18.24
CA CYS A 7 -14.08 -3.84 -17.21
C CYS A 7 -15.54 -3.61 -17.65
N SER A 8 -16.40 -4.61 -17.41
CA SER A 8 -17.83 -4.60 -17.76
C SER A 8 -18.77 -4.35 -16.57
N HIS A 9 -18.22 -4.30 -15.35
CA HIS A 9 -18.99 -4.10 -14.13
C HIS A 9 -18.85 -2.66 -13.60
N PRO A 10 -19.79 -2.18 -12.76
CA PRO A 10 -19.76 -0.81 -12.23
C PRO A 10 -18.60 -0.53 -11.27
N TRP A 11 -17.96 -1.57 -10.74
CA TRP A 11 -16.79 -1.46 -9.87
C TRP A 11 -15.61 -2.23 -10.43
N GLY A 12 -14.41 -1.65 -10.31
CA GLY A 12 -13.14 -2.29 -10.63
C GLY A 12 -12.28 -2.45 -9.40
N ILE A 13 -11.68 -3.62 -9.23
CA ILE A 13 -10.67 -3.86 -8.20
C ILE A 13 -9.29 -3.74 -8.84
N TYR A 14 -8.43 -2.91 -8.25
CA TYR A 14 -7.06 -2.72 -8.70
C TYR A 14 -6.09 -3.38 -7.71
N ILE A 15 -5.33 -4.36 -8.18
CA ILE A 15 -4.33 -5.09 -7.38
C ILE A 15 -2.99 -5.03 -8.11
N GLN A 16 -1.92 -4.68 -7.40
CA GLN A 16 -0.56 -4.69 -7.94
C GLN A 16 0.06 -6.08 -7.83
N ALA A 17 1.09 -6.35 -8.62
CA ALA A 17 1.72 -7.67 -8.69
C ALA A 17 2.37 -8.15 -7.37
N ASP A 18 2.57 -7.25 -6.41
CA ASP A 18 3.12 -7.54 -5.10
C ASP A 18 2.10 -7.38 -3.96
N GLU A 19 0.82 -7.40 -4.32
CA GLU A 19 -0.30 -7.27 -3.40
C GLU A 19 -1.18 -8.52 -3.43
N VAL A 20 -1.69 -8.91 -2.28
CA VAL A 20 -2.66 -10.00 -2.13
C VAL A 20 -3.78 -9.52 -1.22
N LEU A 21 -5.00 -9.55 -1.71
CA LEU A 21 -6.18 -9.33 -0.87
C LEU A 21 -6.40 -10.58 -0.01
N HIS A 22 -6.53 -10.40 1.31
CA HIS A 22 -6.86 -11.52 2.18
C HIS A 22 -8.24 -12.09 1.81
N GLU A 23 -8.40 -13.40 1.80
CA GLU A 23 -9.64 -14.08 1.39
C GLU A 23 -10.87 -13.60 2.17
N ARG A 24 -10.71 -13.25 3.45
CA ARG A 24 -11.79 -12.66 4.25
C ARG A 24 -12.24 -11.29 3.74
N GLY A 25 -11.32 -10.54 3.12
CA GLY A 25 -11.59 -9.20 2.60
C GLY A 25 -12.38 -9.17 1.29
N GLY A 26 -12.42 -10.27 0.54
CA GLY A 26 -13.18 -10.35 -0.71
C GLY A 26 -14.69 -10.13 -0.52
N PRO A 27 -15.36 -10.95 0.29
CA PRO A 27 -16.79 -10.76 0.60
C PRO A 27 -17.09 -9.39 1.24
N GLU A 28 -16.22 -8.91 2.13
CA GLU A 28 -16.38 -7.59 2.76
C GLU A 28 -16.31 -6.46 1.73
N LEU A 29 -15.42 -6.55 0.76
CA LEU A 29 -15.27 -5.54 -0.29
C LEU A 29 -16.49 -5.53 -1.20
N VAL A 30 -17.02 -6.71 -1.58
CA VAL A 30 -18.24 -6.84 -2.37
C VAL A 30 -19.45 -6.28 -1.61
N ALA A 31 -19.60 -6.60 -0.34
CA ALA A 31 -20.65 -6.05 0.50
C ALA A 31 -20.57 -4.52 0.63
N ALA A 32 -19.34 -4.00 0.78
CA ALA A 32 -19.12 -2.56 0.83
C ALA A 32 -19.47 -1.85 -0.49
N MET A 33 -19.15 -2.45 -1.64
CA MET A 33 -19.57 -1.94 -2.96
C MET A 33 -21.11 -1.84 -3.05
N ALA A 34 -21.79 -2.92 -2.69
CA ALA A 34 -23.26 -2.96 -2.70
C ALA A 34 -23.89 -1.92 -1.75
N ALA A 35 -23.33 -1.77 -0.55
CA ALA A 35 -23.81 -0.82 0.45
C ALA A 35 -23.68 0.66 0.03
N VAL A 36 -22.77 0.97 -0.88
CA VAL A 36 -22.55 2.35 -1.36
C VAL A 36 -23.02 2.57 -2.79
N ASP A 37 -23.65 1.58 -3.41
CA ASP A 37 -24.00 1.66 -4.84
C ASP A 37 -24.93 2.83 -5.15
N ALA A 38 -25.90 3.09 -4.29
CA ALA A 38 -26.83 4.22 -4.39
C ALA A 38 -26.27 5.57 -3.90
N ASP A 39 -25.08 5.59 -3.31
CA ASP A 39 -24.46 6.86 -2.84
C ASP A 39 -23.48 7.42 -3.87
N PRO A 40 -23.86 8.43 -4.68
CA PRO A 40 -23.01 8.98 -5.73
C PRO A 40 -21.82 9.78 -5.17
N ARG A 41 -21.78 10.04 -3.86
CA ARG A 41 -20.64 10.69 -3.22
C ARG A 41 -19.45 9.75 -3.07
N VAL A 42 -19.71 8.43 -3.01
CA VAL A 42 -18.65 7.42 -2.87
C VAL A 42 -18.14 6.99 -4.23
N GLU A 43 -16.92 7.36 -4.55
CA GLU A 43 -16.26 7.09 -5.84
C GLU A 43 -15.30 5.92 -5.75
N ALA A 44 -14.85 5.59 -4.54
CA ALA A 44 -13.88 4.52 -4.31
C ALA A 44 -14.01 3.91 -2.91
N LEU A 45 -13.41 2.74 -2.73
CA LEU A 45 -13.27 2.09 -1.42
C LEU A 45 -11.80 1.94 -1.06
N LEU A 46 -11.52 2.18 0.22
CA LEU A 46 -10.20 2.05 0.83
C LEU A 46 -10.08 0.69 1.51
N VAL A 47 -8.99 0.01 1.26
CA VAL A 47 -8.59 -1.18 2.02
C VAL A 47 -7.47 -0.83 3.00
N LYS A 48 -7.38 -1.57 4.09
CA LYS A 48 -6.25 -1.49 5.01
C LYS A 48 -5.02 -2.14 4.38
N TYR A 49 -3.84 -1.58 4.67
CA TYR A 49 -2.58 -2.11 4.16
C TYR A 49 -1.68 -2.64 5.26
N LEU A 50 -1.13 -3.81 5.00
CA LEU A 50 -0.05 -4.42 5.77
C LEU A 50 1.19 -4.49 4.87
N HIS A 51 2.19 -3.68 5.17
CA HIS A 51 3.44 -3.64 4.39
C HIS A 51 4.47 -4.55 5.04
N PHE A 52 4.74 -5.71 4.44
CA PHE A 52 5.77 -6.62 4.89
C PHE A 52 7.15 -6.10 4.51
N TYR A 53 8.10 -6.17 5.44
CA TYR A 53 9.42 -5.57 5.28
C TYR A 53 10.54 -6.50 5.78
N GLY A 54 11.48 -6.82 4.91
CA GLY A 54 12.59 -7.71 5.22
C GLY A 54 12.21 -9.18 5.19
N ASP A 55 11.16 -9.54 5.90
CA ASP A 55 10.62 -10.89 5.94
C ASP A 55 9.08 -10.91 5.89
N PHE A 56 8.49 -12.09 6.05
CA PHE A 56 7.04 -12.25 6.08
C PHE A 56 6.43 -12.12 7.48
N ASN A 57 7.25 -11.97 8.52
CA ASN A 57 6.81 -11.86 9.91
C ASN A 57 6.93 -10.44 10.47
N THR A 58 7.42 -9.50 9.67
CA THR A 58 7.64 -8.11 10.07
C THR A 58 6.86 -7.15 9.19
N ILE A 59 6.09 -6.25 9.81
CA ILE A 59 5.36 -5.18 9.13
C ILE A 59 5.97 -3.82 9.46
N ALA A 60 6.01 -2.94 8.44
CA ALA A 60 6.41 -1.56 8.57
C ALA A 60 5.19 -0.67 8.81
N SER A 61 5.17 0.07 9.92
CA SER A 61 3.99 0.82 10.38
C SER A 61 4.19 2.31 10.60
N ASN A 62 5.40 2.84 10.36
CA ASN A 62 5.62 4.28 10.52
C ASN A 62 4.91 5.11 9.44
N ARG A 63 4.85 6.43 9.58
CA ARG A 63 4.11 7.34 8.68
C ARG A 63 4.56 7.35 7.21
N ARG A 64 5.70 6.76 6.84
CA ARG A 64 6.11 6.58 5.43
C ARG A 64 5.24 5.54 4.71
N TRP A 65 4.66 4.62 5.46
CA TRP A 65 3.85 3.54 4.95
C TRP A 65 2.38 3.92 5.09
N TYR A 66 1.69 4.05 3.97
CA TYR A 66 0.25 4.35 4.00
C TYR A 66 -0.52 3.17 4.60
N ARG A 67 -1.41 3.48 5.53
CA ARG A 67 -2.25 2.46 6.20
C ARG A 67 -3.43 2.02 5.37
N ARG A 68 -3.76 2.79 4.37
CA ARG A 68 -4.97 2.63 3.55
C ARG A 68 -4.71 3.17 2.16
N GLU A 69 -5.24 2.46 1.16
CA GLU A 69 -5.18 2.94 -0.22
C GLU A 69 -6.44 2.51 -0.97
N ILE A 70 -6.76 3.25 -2.04
CA ILE A 70 -7.87 2.93 -2.93
C ILE A 70 -7.54 1.64 -3.67
N ARG A 71 -8.41 0.64 -3.54
CA ARG A 71 -8.31 -0.61 -4.29
C ARG A 71 -9.61 -1.04 -4.97
N ALA A 72 -10.75 -0.41 -4.66
CA ALA A 72 -11.93 -0.50 -5.49
C ALA A 72 -12.34 0.89 -5.96
N ILE A 73 -12.68 1.02 -7.22
CA ILE A 73 -13.07 2.27 -7.88
C ILE A 73 -14.38 2.07 -8.64
N ARG A 74 -15.24 3.09 -8.60
CA ARG A 74 -16.44 3.14 -9.43
C ARG A 74 -16.03 3.41 -10.88
N LEU A 75 -16.52 2.59 -11.79
CA LEU A 75 -16.19 2.67 -13.22
C LEU A 75 -17.25 3.43 -14.03
N ASP A 76 -17.89 4.41 -13.41
CA ASP A 76 -18.81 5.31 -14.08
C ASP A 76 -18.03 6.29 -14.98
N PRO A 77 -18.25 6.27 -16.31
CA PRO A 77 -17.57 7.18 -17.23
C PRO A 77 -17.82 8.67 -16.91
N ALA A 78 -18.96 9.01 -16.33
CA ALA A 78 -19.30 10.38 -15.97
C ALA A 78 -18.39 10.95 -14.83
N LEU A 79 -17.76 10.09 -14.03
CA LEU A 79 -16.86 10.50 -12.98
C LEU A 79 -15.45 10.85 -13.48
N ASP A 80 -15.07 10.43 -14.68
CA ASP A 80 -13.72 10.62 -15.25
C ASP A 80 -12.61 10.26 -14.25
N ILE A 81 -12.72 9.07 -13.63
CA ILE A 81 -11.68 8.54 -12.75
C ILE A 81 -10.52 8.04 -13.58
N ARG A 82 -9.30 8.50 -13.24
CA ARG A 82 -8.07 8.17 -13.99
C ARG A 82 -6.95 7.72 -13.08
N PRO A 83 -6.09 6.78 -13.54
CA PRO A 83 -4.83 6.47 -12.86
C PRO A 83 -3.95 7.72 -12.76
N TYR A 84 -3.28 7.87 -11.63
CA TYR A 84 -2.42 9.01 -11.34
C TYR A 84 -1.01 8.54 -10.91
N LYS A 85 0.02 9.23 -11.38
CA LYS A 85 1.44 8.92 -11.06
C LYS A 85 1.81 7.46 -11.25
N GLY A 86 1.65 6.94 -12.47
CA GLY A 86 1.99 5.54 -12.78
C GLY A 86 1.08 4.52 -12.07
N ALA A 87 -0.20 4.86 -11.87
CA ALA A 87 -1.20 4.03 -11.19
C ALA A 87 -0.91 3.79 -9.70
N GLN A 88 -0.20 4.70 -9.05
CA GLN A 88 -0.05 4.68 -7.58
C GLN A 88 -1.30 5.18 -6.84
N GLY A 89 -2.29 5.66 -7.57
CA GLY A 89 -3.56 6.10 -7.03
C GLY A 89 -4.46 6.59 -8.16
N PHE A 90 -5.57 7.21 -7.77
CA PHE A 90 -6.60 7.67 -8.70
C PHE A 90 -6.94 9.14 -8.48
N ARG A 91 -7.38 9.80 -9.54
CA ARG A 91 -7.86 11.17 -9.56
C ARG A 91 -9.12 11.27 -10.39
N VAL A 92 -9.90 12.28 -10.12
CA VAL A 92 -11.20 12.55 -10.76
C VAL A 92 -11.15 13.89 -11.48
N GLY A 93 -11.65 13.90 -12.70
CA GLY A 93 -11.82 15.10 -13.52
C GLY A 93 -10.52 15.75 -14.00
N PRO A 94 -10.63 16.81 -14.80
CA PRO A 94 -9.49 17.50 -15.40
C PRO A 94 -8.56 18.14 -14.36
N ASP A 95 -9.08 18.56 -13.21
CA ASP A 95 -8.33 19.21 -12.13
C ASP A 95 -7.59 18.23 -11.24
N ASN A 96 -7.60 16.94 -11.55
CA ASN A 96 -6.98 15.88 -10.76
C ASN A 96 -7.42 15.92 -9.29
N ARG A 97 -8.69 16.14 -9.03
CA ARG A 97 -9.29 16.12 -7.69
C ARG A 97 -9.07 14.76 -7.02
N LYS A 98 -8.81 14.76 -5.73
CA LYS A 98 -8.74 13.52 -4.93
C LYS A 98 -10.07 12.79 -4.97
N THR A 99 -10.02 11.48 -5.17
CA THR A 99 -11.17 10.59 -5.16
C THR A 99 -11.83 10.57 -3.78
N ARG A 100 -13.15 10.67 -3.73
CA ARG A 100 -13.94 10.52 -2.50
C ARG A 100 -14.10 9.04 -2.20
N ALA A 101 -13.66 8.64 -1.01
CA ALA A 101 -13.56 7.22 -0.69
C ALA A 101 -14.13 6.90 0.69
N ARG A 102 -14.76 5.72 0.80
CA ARG A 102 -15.22 5.13 2.06
C ARG A 102 -14.26 4.03 2.50
N LEU A 103 -14.07 3.94 3.81
CA LEU A 103 -13.23 2.92 4.42
C LEU A 103 -13.95 1.57 4.47
N THR A 104 -13.21 0.49 4.21
CA THR A 104 -13.62 -0.90 4.46
C THR A 104 -12.75 -1.56 5.51
N THR A 105 -13.13 -2.74 5.96
CA THR A 105 -12.34 -3.59 6.85
C THR A 105 -11.40 -4.52 6.09
N ALA A 106 -11.57 -4.66 4.77
CA ALA A 106 -10.74 -5.50 3.92
C ALA A 106 -9.25 -5.16 4.04
N GLU A 107 -8.41 -6.19 4.03
CA GLU A 107 -6.97 -6.08 4.23
C GLU A 107 -6.18 -6.50 2.99
N MET A 108 -5.25 -5.64 2.57
CA MET A 108 -4.31 -5.88 1.49
C MET A 108 -2.92 -6.15 2.07
N PHE A 109 -2.36 -7.28 1.72
CA PHE A 109 -1.04 -7.73 2.11
C PHE A 109 -0.04 -7.34 1.00
N HIS A 110 0.85 -6.40 1.29
CA HIS A 110 1.83 -5.92 0.35
C HIS A 110 3.21 -6.49 0.67
N TYR A 111 3.67 -7.40 -0.19
CA TYR A 111 4.94 -8.12 -0.05
C TYR A 111 6.10 -7.46 -0.81
N GLY A 112 5.91 -6.24 -1.25
CA GLY A 112 6.87 -5.55 -2.10
C GLY A 112 8.28 -5.38 -1.52
N TRP A 113 8.45 -5.49 -0.19
CA TRP A 113 9.72 -5.39 0.53
C TRP A 113 10.07 -6.66 1.32
N ALA A 114 9.30 -7.73 1.15
CA ALA A 114 9.57 -9.06 1.68
C ALA A 114 9.89 -10.08 0.57
N ARG A 115 10.55 -9.63 -0.49
CA ARG A 115 10.96 -10.42 -1.66
C ARG A 115 12.36 -11.00 -1.46
N PRO A 116 12.76 -12.00 -2.24
CA PRO A 116 14.15 -12.40 -2.35
C PRO A 116 15.07 -11.20 -2.66
N ALA A 117 16.27 -11.21 -2.13
CA ALA A 117 17.23 -10.11 -2.26
C ALA A 117 17.52 -9.73 -3.72
N ALA A 118 17.63 -10.71 -4.61
CA ALA A 118 17.80 -10.46 -6.05
C ALA A 118 16.61 -9.68 -6.65
N ALA A 119 15.38 -10.03 -6.26
CA ALA A 119 14.17 -9.34 -6.72
C ALA A 119 14.06 -7.92 -6.13
N LEU A 120 14.53 -7.71 -4.90
CA LEU A 120 14.63 -6.38 -4.30
C LEU A 120 15.61 -5.48 -5.03
N ARG A 121 16.81 -6.01 -5.38
CA ARG A 121 17.80 -5.28 -6.20
C ARG A 121 17.21 -4.87 -7.54
N ALA A 122 16.53 -5.79 -8.24
CA ALA A 122 15.87 -5.51 -9.51
C ALA A 122 14.77 -4.44 -9.36
N LYS A 123 13.95 -4.50 -8.30
CA LYS A 123 12.93 -3.49 -7.98
C LYS A 123 13.55 -2.12 -7.75
N ILE A 124 14.65 -2.03 -7.01
CA ILE A 124 15.35 -0.76 -6.75
C ILE A 124 15.87 -0.15 -8.06
N VAL A 125 16.47 -0.95 -8.92
CA VAL A 125 16.94 -0.49 -10.24
C VAL A 125 15.78 0.04 -11.07
N THR A 126 14.66 -0.69 -11.15
CA THR A 126 13.46 -0.25 -11.86
C THR A 126 12.88 1.03 -11.26
N ASN A 127 12.82 1.13 -9.94
CA ASN A 127 12.33 2.34 -9.26
C ASN A 127 13.19 3.58 -9.59
N ARG A 128 14.52 3.44 -9.68
CA ARG A 128 15.41 4.54 -10.09
C ARG A 128 15.10 5.07 -11.49
N THR A 129 14.73 4.18 -12.41
CA THR A 129 14.30 4.57 -13.76
C THR A 129 12.97 5.31 -13.75
N ILE A 130 12.03 4.86 -12.93
CA ILE A 130 10.70 5.47 -12.81
C ILE A 130 10.73 6.77 -12.00
N TYR A 131 11.60 6.85 -10.97
CA TYR A 131 11.71 7.96 -10.01
C TYR A 131 13.16 8.47 -9.93
N PRO A 132 13.69 9.11 -10.99
CA PRO A 132 15.11 9.50 -11.07
C PRO A 132 15.54 10.45 -9.96
N TRP A 133 14.62 11.24 -9.40
CA TRP A 133 14.90 12.15 -8.27
C TRP A 133 15.26 11.45 -6.95
N SER A 134 15.01 10.15 -6.82
CA SER A 134 15.40 9.35 -5.65
C SER A 134 16.66 8.53 -5.88
N ALA A 135 17.15 8.46 -7.11
CA ALA A 135 18.18 7.51 -7.55
C ALA A 135 19.51 7.65 -6.77
N GLU A 136 20.02 8.87 -6.59
CA GLU A 136 21.27 9.12 -5.84
C GLU A 136 21.16 8.72 -4.36
N ARG A 137 20.04 9.06 -3.75
CA ARG A 137 19.78 8.75 -2.34
C ARG A 137 19.65 7.24 -2.10
N GLU A 138 19.00 6.54 -3.03
CA GLU A 138 18.82 5.09 -2.95
C GLU A 138 20.10 4.31 -3.30
N ALA A 139 20.98 4.87 -4.15
CA ALA A 139 22.23 4.23 -4.52
C ALA A 139 23.20 4.01 -3.35
N LYS A 140 23.13 4.86 -2.33
CA LYS A 140 23.98 4.84 -1.14
C LYS A 140 23.38 4.08 0.04
N ARG A 141 22.16 3.56 -0.11
CA ARG A 141 21.45 2.86 0.96
C ARG A 141 21.66 1.35 0.86
N PRO A 142 21.70 0.67 2.00
CA PRO A 142 21.64 -0.79 2.04
C PRO A 142 20.32 -1.28 1.41
N LEU A 143 20.29 -2.56 1.07
CA LEU A 143 19.14 -3.19 0.43
C LEU A 143 17.86 -3.05 1.27
N LEU A 144 17.98 -3.26 2.57
CA LEU A 144 16.92 -3.16 3.56
C LEU A 144 17.43 -2.36 4.77
N PRO A 145 17.44 -1.01 4.70
CA PRO A 145 17.81 -0.19 5.85
C PRO A 145 16.83 -0.44 7.00
N TRP A 146 17.36 -0.42 8.23
CA TRP A 146 16.45 -0.41 9.37
C TRP A 146 15.64 0.89 9.39
N ILE A 147 14.37 0.77 9.78
CA ILE A 147 13.45 1.90 9.91
C ILE A 147 12.65 1.82 11.21
N PRO A 148 12.37 2.94 11.88
CA PRO A 148 11.48 2.95 13.03
C PRO A 148 10.09 2.42 12.68
N GLY A 149 9.41 1.76 13.63
CA GLY A 149 8.05 1.27 13.46
C GLY A 149 7.94 -0.07 12.77
N LEU A 150 9.02 -0.86 12.71
CA LEU A 150 8.93 -2.28 12.41
C LEU A 150 8.26 -3.00 13.59
N LYS A 151 7.29 -3.85 13.30
CA LYS A 151 6.51 -4.60 14.31
C LYS A 151 6.34 -6.05 13.88
N PRO A 152 6.33 -7.01 14.82
CA PRO A 152 5.97 -8.38 14.51
C PRO A 152 4.57 -8.45 13.91
N PHE A 153 4.41 -9.29 12.90
CA PHE A 153 3.11 -9.67 12.37
C PHE A 153 2.64 -10.93 13.09
N THR A 154 1.47 -10.88 13.71
CA THR A 154 0.89 -11.97 14.49
C THR A 154 -0.40 -12.54 13.88
N GLY A 155 -0.78 -12.04 12.70
CA GLY A 155 -1.97 -12.52 11.98
C GLY A 155 -1.69 -13.75 11.11
N THR A 156 -2.65 -14.05 10.26
CA THR A 156 -2.53 -15.13 9.25
C THR A 156 -2.31 -14.52 7.87
N HIS A 157 -1.42 -15.11 7.09
CA HIS A 157 -1.24 -14.77 5.69
C HIS A 157 -2.40 -15.32 4.85
N PRO A 158 -2.74 -14.66 3.73
CA PRO A 158 -3.69 -15.21 2.76
C PRO A 158 -3.30 -16.63 2.33
N ALA A 159 -4.28 -17.51 2.24
CA ALA A 159 -4.03 -18.92 1.88
C ALA A 159 -3.27 -19.05 0.56
N VAL A 160 -3.59 -18.23 -0.42
CA VAL A 160 -2.93 -18.21 -1.74
C VAL A 160 -1.45 -17.80 -1.67
N ALA A 161 -1.02 -17.12 -0.62
CA ALA A 161 0.37 -16.69 -0.45
C ALA A 161 1.23 -17.69 0.34
N GLN A 162 0.64 -18.70 0.98
CA GLN A 162 1.35 -19.56 1.91
C GLN A 162 2.48 -20.38 1.25
N SER A 163 2.24 -20.97 0.07
CA SER A 163 3.28 -21.69 -0.66
C SER A 163 4.44 -20.79 -1.07
N TYR A 164 4.13 -19.61 -1.58
CA TYR A 164 5.14 -18.59 -1.93
C TYR A 164 5.98 -18.19 -0.71
N ILE A 165 5.34 -18.02 0.44
CA ILE A 165 6.01 -17.68 1.70
C ILE A 165 6.89 -18.82 2.18
N ALA A 166 6.37 -20.06 2.20
CA ALA A 166 7.11 -21.23 2.66
C ALA A 166 8.39 -21.47 1.84
N GLU A 167 8.31 -21.32 0.51
CA GLU A 167 9.46 -21.47 -0.39
C GLU A 167 10.53 -20.38 -0.20
N ARG A 168 10.16 -19.23 0.34
CA ARG A 168 11.00 -18.01 0.41
C ARG A 168 11.16 -17.46 1.82
N ALA A 169 10.77 -18.24 2.83
CA ALA A 169 10.88 -17.84 4.23
C ALA A 169 12.34 -17.53 4.62
N THR A 170 13.27 -18.35 4.13
CA THR A 170 14.70 -18.20 4.38
C THR A 170 15.40 -17.65 3.15
N ASP A 171 16.00 -16.47 3.29
CA ASP A 171 16.90 -15.88 2.30
C ASP A 171 18.04 -15.20 3.05
N PRO A 172 19.24 -15.78 3.07
CA PRO A 172 20.35 -15.28 3.87
C PRO A 172 20.86 -13.89 3.43
N GLU A 173 20.57 -13.50 2.20
CA GLU A 173 20.93 -12.16 1.70
C GLU A 173 19.88 -11.09 2.02
N ARG A 174 18.69 -11.51 2.48
CA ARG A 174 17.59 -10.61 2.84
C ARG A 174 17.70 -10.19 4.31
N VAL A 175 18.70 -9.40 4.61
CA VAL A 175 18.99 -8.95 5.97
C VAL A 175 18.59 -7.48 6.13
N VAL A 176 17.72 -7.21 7.11
CA VAL A 176 17.44 -5.85 7.56
C VAL A 176 18.61 -5.41 8.45
N GLU A 177 19.10 -4.19 8.26
CA GLU A 177 20.15 -3.64 9.12
C GLU A 177 19.77 -3.66 10.59
N PRO A 178 20.76 -3.75 11.49
CA PRO A 178 20.52 -3.63 12.92
C PRO A 178 19.86 -2.27 13.27
N PRO A 179 19.04 -2.23 14.32
CA PRO A 179 18.49 -0.98 14.83
C PRO A 179 19.57 0.05 15.10
N HIS A 180 19.39 1.25 14.56
CA HIS A 180 20.27 2.38 14.78
C HIS A 180 19.46 3.68 14.85
N PHE A 181 20.06 4.73 15.42
CA PHE A 181 19.41 6.02 15.52
C PHE A 181 19.98 7.00 14.49
N GLU A 182 19.08 7.65 13.76
CA GLU A 182 19.38 8.80 12.93
C GLU A 182 18.50 9.98 13.33
N LEU A 183 18.96 11.22 13.17
CA LEU A 183 18.18 12.42 13.49
C LEU A 183 16.85 12.46 12.70
N GLU A 184 16.85 11.95 11.47
CA GLU A 184 15.63 11.88 10.69
C GLU A 184 14.55 10.96 11.30
N HIS A 185 14.93 10.04 12.21
CA HIS A 185 14.00 9.16 12.90
C HIS A 185 13.14 9.89 13.94
N LEU A 186 13.59 11.03 14.46
CA LEU A 186 12.84 11.82 15.45
C LEU A 186 11.43 12.17 14.96
N ARG A 187 11.30 12.50 13.68
CA ARG A 187 9.99 12.81 13.08
C ARG A 187 9.02 11.62 13.07
N PHE A 188 9.55 10.38 13.00
CA PHE A 188 8.72 9.18 13.06
C PHE A 188 8.27 8.91 14.49
N TYR A 189 9.17 9.03 15.46
CA TYR A 189 8.84 8.89 16.88
C TYR A 189 7.84 9.96 17.33
N ALA A 190 8.05 11.22 16.97
CA ALA A 190 7.13 12.31 17.27
C ALA A 190 5.74 12.04 16.66
N SER A 191 5.68 11.61 15.39
CA SER A 191 4.42 11.25 14.74
C SER A 191 3.72 10.07 15.40
N ASP A 192 4.48 9.06 15.87
CA ASP A 192 3.92 7.88 16.55
C ASP A 192 3.35 8.25 17.92
N VAL A 193 4.05 9.08 18.69
CA VAL A 193 3.55 9.60 19.98
C VAL A 193 2.27 10.39 19.81
N ILE A 194 2.24 11.33 18.85
CA ILE A 194 1.04 12.13 18.58
C ILE A 194 -0.11 11.24 18.12
N GLU A 195 0.14 10.26 17.26
CA GLU A 195 -0.89 9.33 16.82
C GLU A 195 -1.47 8.52 17.98
N ARG A 196 -0.63 8.06 18.92
CA ARG A 196 -1.10 7.33 20.12
C ARG A 196 -1.96 8.20 21.03
N LEU A 197 -1.62 9.48 21.16
CA LEU A 197 -2.33 10.39 22.06
C LEU A 197 -3.62 10.96 21.46
N THR A 198 -3.63 11.19 20.15
CA THR A 198 -4.71 11.95 19.48
C THR A 198 -5.46 11.15 18.41
N GLY A 199 -4.98 9.97 18.04
CA GLY A 199 -5.49 9.21 16.89
C GLY A 199 -5.10 9.81 15.53
N VAL A 200 -4.41 10.96 15.51
CA VAL A 200 -4.04 11.68 14.28
C VAL A 200 -2.63 11.32 13.85
N ARG A 201 -2.49 10.75 12.67
CA ARG A 201 -1.18 10.51 12.05
C ARG A 201 -0.74 11.73 11.27
N LEU A 202 0.21 12.48 11.82
CA LEU A 202 0.77 13.67 11.18
C LEU A 202 1.53 13.31 9.90
N TRP A 203 1.37 14.16 8.87
CA TRP A 203 2.03 14.04 7.58
C TRP A 203 1.81 12.70 6.86
N GLU A 204 0.73 11.98 7.19
CA GLU A 204 0.32 10.80 6.44
C GLU A 204 -0.03 11.20 5.01
N TYR A 205 0.60 10.55 4.04
CA TYR A 205 0.20 10.73 2.64
C TYR A 205 -1.18 10.12 2.42
N ARG A 206 -2.15 10.95 2.05
CA ARG A 206 -3.52 10.52 1.72
C ARG A 206 -3.83 10.87 0.28
N ASN A 207 -4.03 9.86 -0.52
CA ASN A 207 -4.34 9.97 -1.94
C ASN A 207 -5.85 10.11 -2.22
N TYR A 208 -6.65 10.28 -1.17
CA TYR A 208 -8.11 10.27 -1.17
C TYR A 208 -8.67 11.33 -0.23
N ARG A 209 -9.99 11.55 -0.33
CA ARG A 209 -10.81 12.30 0.63
C ARG A 209 -11.83 11.34 1.24
N LEU A 210 -11.91 11.25 2.56
CA LEU A 210 -12.93 10.46 3.25
C LEU A 210 -14.31 11.11 3.13
N VAL A 211 -15.35 10.29 2.94
CA VAL A 211 -16.76 10.65 2.91
C VAL A 211 -17.58 9.64 3.69
#